data_3881142707bd339f18bacf22c0b5f8fd
#
_entry.id   3881142707bd339f18bacf22c0b5f8fd
#
_cell.length_a   1.000
_cell.length_b   1.000
_cell.length_c   1.000
_cell.angle_alpha   90.00
_cell.angle_beta   90.00
_cell.angle_gamma   90.00
#
_symmetry.space_group_name_H-M   'P 1'
#
loop_
_entity.id
_entity.type
_entity.pdbx_description
1 polymer ?
#
loop_
_entity_poly.entity_id
_entity_poly.type
_entity_poly.pdbx_seq_one_letter_code
_entity_poly.pdbx_strand_id
1 'polypeptide(L)'
;VDLSPEAIAWARERADGAGARGVRFHRGDAFALTAAGAALAGPYDLIYDSGCFHHLPPHRRISYLALLERCLAPGGHFALTCFAAGEGGMGSELPDAELYRTGGLQGGLAYSPEALRRVFSGLTEIELRRMNDEGPRSPLFGEPFLWTALFRAPAGR
;
A
#
# COMPACT_ATOMS: atom_id res chain seq x y z
N VAL A 1 -7.53 0.06 -7.89
CA VAL A 1 -6.57 -0.19 -8.98
C VAL A 1 -5.91 -1.53 -8.72
N ASP A 2 -5.76 -2.36 -9.74
CA ASP A 2 -5.04 -3.62 -9.67
C ASP A 2 -4.50 -3.99 -11.06
N LEU A 3 -3.41 -4.76 -11.12
CA LEU A 3 -2.86 -5.31 -12.36
C LEU A 3 -3.63 -6.55 -12.84
N SER A 4 -4.14 -7.35 -11.89
CA SER A 4 -4.85 -8.60 -12.18
C SER A 4 -6.26 -8.34 -12.72
N PRO A 5 -6.59 -8.89 -13.89
CA PRO A 5 -7.96 -8.83 -14.40
C PRO A 5 -8.93 -9.61 -13.50
N GLU A 6 -8.49 -10.71 -12.88
CA GLU A 6 -9.28 -11.51 -11.97
C GLU A 6 -9.62 -10.74 -10.69
N ALA A 7 -8.64 -10.03 -10.10
CA ALA A 7 -8.88 -9.20 -8.91
C ALA A 7 -9.89 -8.08 -9.22
N ILE A 8 -9.79 -7.45 -10.38
CA ILE A 8 -10.75 -6.42 -10.82
C ILE A 8 -12.14 -7.01 -11.06
N ALA A 9 -12.24 -8.19 -11.66
CA ALA A 9 -13.53 -8.87 -11.87
C ALA A 9 -14.19 -9.19 -10.54
N TRP A 10 -13.44 -9.79 -9.61
CA TRP A 10 -13.92 -10.13 -8.28
C TRP A 10 -14.32 -8.90 -7.45
N ALA A 11 -13.54 -7.82 -7.54
CA ALA A 11 -13.88 -6.57 -6.86
C ALA A 11 -15.21 -5.97 -7.36
N ARG A 12 -15.48 -6.05 -8.68
CA ARG A 12 -16.78 -5.64 -9.26
C ARG A 12 -17.92 -6.49 -8.76
N GLU A 13 -17.78 -7.81 -8.79
CA GLU A 13 -18.81 -8.74 -8.30
C GLU A 13 -19.15 -8.46 -6.82
N ARG A 14 -18.13 -8.23 -5.97
CA ARG A 14 -18.35 -7.90 -4.56
C ARG A 14 -19.05 -6.54 -4.39
N ALA A 15 -18.68 -5.54 -5.17
CA ALA A 15 -19.33 -4.23 -5.13
C ALA A 15 -20.81 -4.32 -5.55
N ASP A 16 -21.09 -5.07 -6.61
CA ASP A 16 -22.46 -5.29 -7.08
C ASP A 16 -23.30 -6.05 -6.04
N GLY A 17 -22.75 -7.12 -5.45
CA GLY A 17 -23.38 -7.86 -4.37
C GLY A 17 -23.63 -7.06 -3.10
N ALA A 18 -22.79 -6.09 -2.80
CA ALA A 18 -22.95 -5.14 -1.70
C ALA A 18 -23.82 -3.93 -2.03
N GLY A 19 -24.30 -3.79 -3.26
CA GLY A 19 -25.03 -2.62 -3.73
C GLY A 19 -24.20 -1.33 -3.72
N ALA A 20 -22.86 -1.45 -3.73
CA ALA A 20 -21.95 -0.31 -3.70
C ALA A 20 -21.98 0.46 -5.02
N ARG A 21 -22.44 1.71 -4.97
CA ARG A 21 -22.51 2.60 -6.13
C ARG A 21 -21.40 3.66 -6.07
N GLY A 22 -20.96 4.13 -7.25
CA GLY A 22 -19.92 5.17 -7.31
C GLY A 22 -18.49 4.67 -7.20
N VAL A 23 -18.27 3.35 -7.08
CA VAL A 23 -16.93 2.75 -7.10
C VAL A 23 -16.46 2.58 -8.54
N ARG A 24 -15.24 3.02 -8.84
CA ARG A 24 -14.61 2.84 -10.15
C ARG A 24 -13.43 1.88 -10.02
N PHE A 25 -13.39 0.87 -10.89
CA PHE A 25 -12.34 -0.14 -10.93
C PHE A 25 -11.45 0.08 -12.14
N HIS A 26 -10.16 0.25 -11.90
CA HIS A 26 -9.17 0.47 -12.94
C HIS A 26 -8.16 -0.67 -12.95
N ARG A 27 -8.05 -1.35 -14.08
CA ARG A 27 -6.99 -2.32 -14.31
C ARG A 27 -5.79 -1.62 -14.91
N GLY A 28 -4.62 -1.76 -14.31
CA GLY A 28 -3.38 -1.23 -14.86
C GLY A 28 -2.32 -0.92 -13.81
N ASP A 29 -1.17 -0.48 -14.29
CA ASP A 29 -0.08 -0.02 -13.46
C ASP A 29 -0.46 1.29 -12.76
N ALA A 30 -0.47 1.29 -11.42
CA ALA A 30 -0.79 2.45 -10.61
C ALA A 30 0.11 3.65 -10.95
N PHE A 31 1.38 3.43 -11.27
CA PHE A 31 2.31 4.51 -11.63
C PHE A 31 1.91 5.19 -12.94
N ALA A 32 1.47 4.42 -13.94
CA ALA A 32 1.00 4.97 -15.20
C ALA A 32 -0.35 5.65 -15.06
N LEU A 33 -1.29 5.02 -14.33
CA LEU A 33 -2.66 5.54 -14.15
C LEU A 33 -2.71 6.82 -13.31
N THR A 34 -1.73 7.06 -12.45
CA THR A 34 -1.62 8.26 -11.60
C THR A 34 -0.60 9.27 -12.08
N ALA A 35 0.01 9.08 -13.25
CA ALA A 35 0.91 10.05 -13.85
C ALA A 35 0.19 11.40 -14.09
N ALA A 36 0.96 12.47 -14.21
CA ALA A 36 0.39 13.80 -14.48
C ALA A 36 -0.49 13.79 -15.74
N GLY A 37 -1.71 14.27 -15.62
CA GLY A 37 -2.69 14.26 -16.71
C GLY A 37 -3.36 12.90 -16.99
N ALA A 38 -3.02 11.86 -16.25
CA ALA A 38 -3.66 10.55 -16.38
C ALA A 38 -5.02 10.50 -15.63
N ALA A 39 -5.75 9.40 -15.86
CA ALA A 39 -7.13 9.22 -15.37
C ALA A 39 -7.27 9.31 -13.84
N LEU A 40 -6.20 9.02 -13.08
CA LEU A 40 -6.18 8.97 -11.61
C LEU A 40 -5.12 9.91 -11.03
N ALA A 41 -4.90 11.07 -11.61
CA ALA A 41 -3.85 12.00 -11.17
C ALA A 41 -4.09 12.64 -9.78
N GLY A 42 -5.27 12.50 -9.21
CA GLY A 42 -5.63 13.09 -7.91
C GLY A 42 -6.06 14.57 -8.01
N PRO A 43 -6.04 15.34 -6.93
CA PRO A 43 -5.66 14.91 -5.57
C PRO A 43 -6.73 14.05 -4.87
N TYR A 44 -6.29 13.23 -3.89
CA TYR A 44 -7.16 12.36 -3.09
C TYR A 44 -7.00 12.67 -1.60
N ASP A 45 -8.12 12.69 -0.86
CA ASP A 45 -8.12 12.84 0.60
C ASP A 45 -7.64 11.59 1.32
N LEU A 46 -7.79 10.41 0.69
CA LEU A 46 -7.32 9.12 1.18
C LEU A 46 -6.75 8.29 0.04
N ILE A 47 -5.54 7.79 0.23
CA ILE A 47 -4.97 6.70 -0.57
C ILE A 47 -4.79 5.50 0.37
N TYR A 48 -5.33 4.34 -0.02
CA TYR A 48 -5.14 3.09 0.70
C TYR A 48 -4.40 2.08 -0.17
N ASP A 49 -3.26 1.62 0.34
CA ASP A 49 -2.48 0.53 -0.24
C ASP A 49 -2.71 -0.74 0.58
N SER A 50 -3.35 -1.71 -0.04
CA SER A 50 -3.57 -3.03 0.53
C SER A 50 -2.67 -4.06 -0.16
N GLY A 51 -1.39 -4.04 0.20
CA GLY A 51 -0.45 -5.08 -0.22
C GLY A 51 0.36 -4.80 -1.49
N CYS A 52 0.28 -3.62 -2.11
CA CYS A 52 1.09 -3.30 -3.27
C CYS A 52 2.55 -2.94 -2.89
N PHE A 53 2.73 -2.08 -1.89
CA PHE A 53 4.03 -1.52 -1.53
C PHE A 53 5.09 -2.57 -1.22
N HIS A 54 4.75 -3.61 -0.48
CA HIS A 54 5.71 -4.65 -0.09
C HIS A 54 6.11 -5.59 -1.24
N HIS A 55 5.41 -5.55 -2.36
CA HIS A 55 5.80 -6.27 -3.58
C HIS A 55 6.66 -5.44 -4.53
N LEU A 56 6.88 -4.15 -4.22
CA LEU A 56 7.73 -3.30 -5.05
C LEU A 56 9.22 -3.55 -4.76
N PRO A 57 10.06 -3.66 -5.79
CA PRO A 57 11.50 -3.72 -5.59
C PRO A 57 12.01 -2.40 -4.97
N PRO A 58 13.11 -2.43 -4.18
CA PRO A 58 13.57 -1.27 -3.43
C PRO A 58 13.74 0.02 -4.24
N HIS A 59 14.23 -0.05 -5.47
CA HIS A 59 14.39 1.12 -6.34
C HIS A 59 13.06 1.78 -6.72
N ARG A 60 11.94 1.06 -6.65
CA ARG A 60 10.61 1.63 -6.94
C ARG A 60 10.03 2.44 -5.78
N ARG A 61 10.62 2.37 -4.58
CA ARG A 61 10.19 3.19 -3.44
C ARG A 61 10.21 4.68 -3.76
N ILE A 62 11.22 5.16 -4.50
CA ILE A 62 11.32 6.57 -4.92
C ILE A 62 10.11 6.95 -5.80
N SER A 63 9.81 6.14 -6.80
CA SER A 63 8.64 6.37 -7.66
C SER A 63 7.32 6.30 -6.89
N TYR A 64 7.24 5.42 -5.90
CA TYR A 64 6.06 5.28 -5.05
C TYR A 64 5.84 6.51 -4.17
N LEU A 65 6.89 7.04 -3.55
CA LEU A 65 6.83 8.29 -2.77
C LEU A 65 6.42 9.47 -3.65
N ALA A 66 6.98 9.58 -4.86
CA ALA A 66 6.59 10.60 -5.83
C ALA A 66 5.11 10.46 -6.28
N LEU A 67 4.58 9.24 -6.35
CA LEU A 67 3.15 9.00 -6.59
C LEU A 67 2.32 9.55 -5.43
N LEU A 68 2.68 9.22 -4.18
CA LEU A 68 1.95 9.71 -3.00
C LEU A 68 1.99 11.24 -2.92
N GLU A 69 3.17 11.85 -3.10
CA GLU A 69 3.34 13.31 -3.08
C GLU A 69 2.45 14.01 -4.11
N ARG A 70 2.34 13.44 -5.31
CA ARG A 70 1.51 14.01 -6.39
C ARG A 70 0.02 13.81 -6.17
N CYS A 71 -0.37 12.64 -5.64
CA CYS A 71 -1.77 12.22 -5.62
C CYS A 71 -2.49 12.48 -4.29
N LEU A 72 -1.78 12.65 -3.17
CA LEU A 72 -2.41 13.04 -1.91
C LEU A 72 -2.76 14.53 -1.91
N ALA A 73 -3.96 14.83 -1.45
CA ALA A 73 -4.33 16.19 -1.13
C ALA A 73 -3.49 16.73 0.05
N PRO A 74 -3.25 18.05 0.14
CA PRO A 74 -2.67 18.64 1.35
C PRO A 74 -3.49 18.25 2.59
N GLY A 75 -2.83 17.69 3.60
CA GLY A 75 -3.50 17.15 4.80
C GLY A 75 -4.23 15.83 4.60
N GLY A 76 -4.24 15.28 3.39
CA GLY A 76 -4.82 13.96 3.07
C GLY A 76 -4.11 12.81 3.77
N HIS A 77 -4.73 11.63 3.76
CA HIS A 77 -4.27 10.47 4.51
C HIS A 77 -3.77 9.36 3.58
N PHE A 78 -2.72 8.70 4.01
CA PHE A 78 -2.19 7.49 3.39
C PHE A 78 -2.32 6.33 4.37
N ALA A 79 -3.15 5.34 4.03
CA ALA A 79 -3.28 4.10 4.78
C ALA A 79 -2.52 2.98 4.07
N LEU A 80 -1.83 2.14 4.84
CA LEU A 80 -0.97 1.08 4.31
C LEU A 80 -1.18 -0.21 5.09
N THR A 81 -1.29 -1.33 4.36
CA THR A 81 -1.00 -2.66 4.90
C THR A 81 0.19 -3.27 4.17
N CYS A 82 1.17 -3.76 4.90
CA CYS A 82 2.36 -4.39 4.32
C CYS A 82 2.93 -5.47 5.23
N PHE A 83 3.80 -6.32 4.69
CA PHE A 83 4.45 -7.37 5.47
C PHE A 83 5.30 -6.80 6.59
N ALA A 84 5.17 -7.43 7.75
CA ALA A 84 5.90 -7.06 8.94
C ALA A 84 7.14 -7.94 9.10
N ALA A 85 8.27 -7.33 9.42
CA ALA A 85 9.50 -8.02 9.79
C ALA A 85 9.44 -8.55 11.23
N GLY A 86 10.31 -9.50 11.53
CA GLY A 86 10.48 -10.08 12.85
C GLY A 86 9.56 -11.27 13.12
N GLU A 87 9.51 -11.70 14.38
CA GLU A 87 8.74 -12.87 14.81
C GLU A 87 7.26 -12.75 14.40
N GLY A 88 6.72 -13.83 13.85
CA GLY A 88 5.35 -13.86 13.32
C GLY A 88 5.13 -13.00 12.08
N GLY A 89 6.18 -12.45 11.48
CA GLY A 89 6.11 -11.69 10.25
C GLY A 89 6.13 -12.55 8.98
N MET A 90 6.07 -11.89 7.83
CA MET A 90 6.11 -12.51 6.51
C MET A 90 6.91 -11.63 5.55
N GLY A 91 7.47 -12.24 4.51
CA GLY A 91 8.26 -11.56 3.49
C GLY A 91 9.77 -11.63 3.74
N SER A 92 10.54 -11.07 2.82
CA SER A 92 11.99 -11.07 2.90
C SER A 92 12.50 -9.92 3.78
N GLU A 93 13.40 -10.22 4.71
CA GLU A 93 14.11 -9.26 5.54
C GLU A 93 15.53 -8.96 5.02
N LEU A 94 15.89 -9.50 3.84
CA LEU A 94 17.19 -9.26 3.26
C LEU A 94 17.43 -7.77 2.99
N PRO A 95 18.65 -7.28 3.22
CA PRO A 95 19.04 -5.92 2.80
C PRO A 95 18.87 -5.72 1.30
N ASP A 96 18.57 -4.50 0.88
CA ASP A 96 18.32 -4.14 -0.52
C ASP A 96 19.46 -4.61 -1.46
N ALA A 97 20.72 -4.47 -1.04
CA ALA A 97 21.87 -4.92 -1.81
C ALA A 97 21.87 -6.43 -2.04
N GLU A 98 21.45 -7.21 -1.06
CA GLU A 98 21.36 -8.66 -1.15
C GLU A 98 20.22 -9.11 -2.06
N LEU A 99 19.09 -8.43 -2.01
CA LEU A 99 17.97 -8.65 -2.92
C LEU A 99 18.39 -8.47 -4.38
N TYR A 100 19.17 -7.43 -4.68
CA TYR A 100 19.70 -7.22 -6.04
C TYR A 100 20.74 -8.26 -6.44
N ARG A 101 21.58 -8.68 -5.51
CA ARG A 101 22.60 -9.69 -5.78
C ARG A 101 21.99 -11.06 -6.07
N THR A 102 20.92 -11.43 -5.37
CA THR A 102 20.26 -12.74 -5.53
C THR A 102 19.21 -12.75 -6.66
N GLY A 103 18.82 -11.60 -7.18
CA GLY A 103 17.83 -11.49 -8.26
C GLY A 103 16.41 -11.87 -7.85
N GLY A 104 16.12 -11.97 -6.54
CA GLY A 104 14.87 -12.54 -6.05
C GLY A 104 14.03 -11.60 -5.19
N LEU A 105 12.93 -11.12 -5.71
CA LEU A 105 11.83 -10.52 -4.95
C LEU A 105 10.70 -11.54 -4.76
N GLN A 106 11.06 -12.73 -4.26
CA GLN A 106 10.05 -13.77 -4.05
C GLN A 106 9.28 -13.51 -2.76
N GLY A 107 7.95 -13.38 -2.87
CA GLY A 107 7.05 -13.28 -1.75
C GLY A 107 6.91 -11.89 -1.10
N GLY A 108 7.54 -10.86 -1.64
CA GLY A 108 7.48 -9.50 -1.11
C GLY A 108 8.51 -9.20 -0.01
N LEU A 109 8.57 -7.95 0.43
CA LEU A 109 9.53 -7.41 1.39
C LEU A 109 8.87 -7.18 2.75
N ALA A 110 9.55 -7.60 3.81
CA ALA A 110 9.16 -7.30 5.18
C ALA A 110 9.78 -5.98 5.64
N TYR A 111 9.05 -5.24 6.45
CA TYR A 111 9.50 -3.96 6.98
C TYR A 111 9.47 -3.95 8.51
N SER A 112 10.50 -3.37 9.13
CA SER A 112 10.42 -2.98 10.54
C SER A 112 9.70 -1.63 10.69
N PRO A 113 9.20 -1.27 11.88
CA PRO A 113 8.61 0.04 12.13
C PRO A 113 9.56 1.19 11.77
N GLU A 114 10.84 1.05 12.11
CA GLU A 114 11.88 2.04 11.83
C GLU A 114 12.12 2.19 10.32
N ALA A 115 12.04 1.08 9.56
CA ALA A 115 12.16 1.10 8.10
C ALA A 115 10.98 1.84 7.47
N LEU A 116 9.75 1.60 7.92
CA LEU A 116 8.56 2.31 7.46
C LEU A 116 8.64 3.82 7.78
N ARG A 117 9.03 4.18 9.01
CA ARG A 117 9.23 5.58 9.41
C ARG A 117 10.28 6.29 8.56
N ARG A 118 11.37 5.60 8.21
CA ARG A 118 12.38 6.17 7.29
C ARG A 118 11.83 6.36 5.89
N VAL A 119 11.14 5.36 5.34
CA VAL A 119 10.58 5.44 3.99
C VAL A 119 9.55 6.57 3.89
N PHE A 120 8.63 6.66 4.86
CA PHE A 120 7.54 7.63 4.85
C PHE A 120 7.83 8.89 5.69
N SER A 121 9.11 9.22 5.90
CA SER A 121 9.53 10.36 6.74
C SER A 121 9.01 11.73 6.29
N GLY A 122 8.55 11.86 5.04
CA GLY A 122 7.86 13.05 4.53
C GLY A 122 6.40 13.18 4.95
N LEU A 123 5.83 12.16 5.61
CA LEU A 123 4.46 12.12 6.12
C LEU A 123 4.48 12.11 7.65
N THR A 124 3.40 12.59 8.27
CA THR A 124 3.22 12.49 9.72
C THR A 124 2.58 11.15 10.07
N GLU A 125 3.25 10.32 10.86
CA GLU A 125 2.69 9.08 11.40
C GLU A 125 1.53 9.42 12.35
N ILE A 126 0.37 8.82 12.12
CA ILE A 126 -0.79 8.87 13.02
C ILE A 126 -0.88 7.55 13.78
N GLU A 127 -0.70 6.43 13.08
CA GLU A 127 -0.75 5.10 13.65
C GLU A 127 0.20 4.16 12.90
N LEU A 128 0.91 3.32 13.63
CA LEU A 128 1.69 2.21 13.09
C LEU A 128 1.70 1.09 14.12
N ARG A 129 1.03 -0.01 13.81
CA ARG A 129 0.94 -1.19 14.68
C ARG A 129 0.82 -2.47 13.87
N ARG A 130 1.02 -3.61 14.53
CA ARG A 130 0.60 -4.90 13.95
C ARG A 130 -0.90 -4.90 13.73
N MET A 131 -1.32 -5.50 12.62
CA MET A 131 -2.73 -5.74 12.38
C MET A 131 -3.26 -6.73 13.42
N ASN A 132 -4.50 -6.55 13.84
CA ASN A 132 -5.14 -7.50 14.74
C ASN A 132 -5.30 -8.85 14.03
N ASP A 133 -5.23 -9.93 14.80
CA ASP A 133 -5.63 -11.25 14.33
C ASP A 133 -7.16 -11.33 14.37
N GLU A 134 -7.76 -11.33 13.20
CA GLU A 134 -9.21 -11.42 13.07
C GLU A 134 -9.60 -12.86 12.71
N GLY A 135 -10.36 -13.49 13.59
CA GLY A 135 -10.79 -14.86 13.36
C GLY A 135 -11.72 -15.02 12.14
N PRO A 136 -11.89 -16.23 11.63
CA PRO A 136 -12.61 -16.50 10.36
C PRO A 136 -14.09 -16.10 10.38
N ARG A 137 -14.65 -15.77 11.53
CA ARG A 137 -16.04 -15.27 11.69
C ARG A 137 -16.11 -13.75 11.85
N SER A 138 -14.97 -13.06 11.87
CA SER A 138 -14.96 -11.60 11.92
C SER A 138 -15.45 -11.02 10.59
N PRO A 139 -16.24 -9.95 10.59
CA PRO A 139 -16.55 -9.20 9.38
C PRO A 139 -15.37 -8.35 8.89
N LEU A 140 -14.31 -8.24 9.71
CA LEU A 140 -13.11 -7.48 9.41
C LEU A 140 -12.01 -8.41 8.90
N PHE A 141 -11.14 -7.90 8.05
CA PHE A 141 -9.89 -8.54 7.69
C PHE A 141 -8.81 -8.18 8.70
N GLY A 142 -8.05 -9.19 9.15
CA GLY A 142 -6.90 -8.96 10.01
C GLY A 142 -5.97 -10.17 10.03
N GLU A 143 -4.69 -9.89 9.80
CA GLU A 143 -3.62 -10.89 9.76
C GLU A 143 -2.40 -10.38 10.55
N PRO A 144 -1.96 -11.08 11.61
CA PRO A 144 -0.94 -10.58 12.51
C PRO A 144 0.47 -10.47 11.88
N PHE A 145 0.68 -11.05 10.70
CA PHE A 145 1.91 -10.90 9.94
C PHE A 145 1.97 -9.59 9.12
N LEU A 146 0.95 -8.72 9.23
CA LEU A 146 0.89 -7.43 8.55
C LEU A 146 1.08 -6.26 9.51
N TRP A 147 1.67 -5.20 9.03
CA TRP A 147 1.50 -3.86 9.58
C TRP A 147 0.22 -3.23 9.07
N THR A 148 -0.44 -2.47 9.94
CA THR A 148 -1.40 -1.44 9.54
C THR A 148 -0.85 -0.09 9.96
N ALA A 149 -0.85 0.85 9.03
CA ALA A 149 -0.32 2.18 9.26
C ALA A 149 -1.23 3.24 8.67
N LEU A 150 -1.27 4.38 9.33
CA LEU A 150 -1.94 5.59 8.86
C LEU A 150 -0.97 6.76 8.97
N PHE A 151 -0.79 7.45 7.87
CA PHE A 151 0.02 8.65 7.77
C PHE A 151 -0.81 9.81 7.23
N ARG A 152 -0.36 11.04 7.50
CA ARG A 152 -0.98 12.25 6.98
C ARG A 152 0.03 13.08 6.18
N ALA A 153 -0.38 13.54 5.02
CA ALA A 153 0.40 14.48 4.22
C ALA A 153 0.53 15.85 4.95
N PRO A 154 1.62 16.59 4.74
CA PRO A 154 1.72 17.96 5.23
C PRO A 154 0.52 18.78 4.78
N ALA A 155 0.02 19.66 5.65
CA ALA A 155 -0.89 20.70 5.22
C ALA A 155 -0.16 21.60 4.21
N GLY A 156 -0.80 21.89 3.09
CA GLY A 156 -0.21 22.79 2.09
C GLY A 156 0.24 24.12 2.73
N ARG A 157 1.34 24.65 2.23
CA ARG A 157 1.77 26.01 2.57
C ARG A 157 0.86 27.03 1.95
#